data_a74d4617cfba705fa4123e92618aadb2
#
_entry.id   a74d4617cfba705fa4123e92618aadb2
#
_cell.length_a   1.000
_cell.length_b   1.000
_cell.length_c   1.000
_cell.angle_alpha   90.00
_cell.angle_beta   90.00
_cell.angle_gamma   90.00
#
_symmetry.space_group_name_H-M   'P 1'
#
loop_
_entity.id
_entity.type
_entity.pdbx_description
1 polymer ?
#
loop_
_entity_poly.entity_id
_entity_poly.type
_entity_poly.pdbx_seq_one_letter_code
_entity_poly.pdbx_strand_id
1 'polypeptide(L)'
;MTSDYKAVNEILVIKSNKNWTTESTADWVRIEKGTGVLSTLILDWNFTGKERSATLTLKTEDGAKTLTIPVSQGVTDKIGKADFRDMILLEYDRSEADYRGYLLYNKDGRIQWLFDAICVGSGRYNGQSIGEGEGLVHLDKTMTTNLMNEYFEDGRFLPKINKVISGIKPSVPGKFIPRKIVLTIPLIVNDNWGELDGVALHPSNETDEGRADRVTIAKWFVDECIKRFAEKDYENLKLIGFYWHEENGRIWEENGMKIANHIHSYGLNFYWVPWFNAYNNTKWEEYGFDAAWLQPNYLFYEDQYPDKSQLYNAYEKATANGMYLEMELDNLRKLQRQIEYWDVYEEKGVLENWPLVYYESGSMFPSRENISDPDWKAFHERVAKDIADRQKKFYNYE
;
A
#
# COMPACT_ATOMS: atom_id res chain seq x y z
N MET A 1 -30.22 10.30 -6.18
CA MET A 1 -29.66 9.01 -5.74
C MET A 1 -28.58 9.29 -4.72
N THR A 2 -28.59 8.59 -3.60
CA THR A 2 -27.54 8.74 -2.58
C THR A 2 -26.88 7.39 -2.40
N SER A 3 -25.58 7.33 -2.52
CA SER A 3 -24.75 6.16 -2.27
C SER A 3 -23.85 6.40 -1.06
N ASP A 4 -23.47 5.33 -0.38
CA ASP A 4 -22.34 5.43 0.53
C ASP A 4 -21.05 5.65 -0.29
N TYR A 5 -19.91 5.54 0.30
CA TYR A 5 -18.61 5.80 -0.34
C TYR A 5 -18.18 4.73 -1.35
N LYS A 6 -18.85 3.57 -1.38
CA LYS A 6 -18.41 2.41 -2.18
C LYS A 6 -18.69 2.59 -3.65
N ALA A 7 -17.90 1.92 -4.46
CA ALA A 7 -18.21 1.76 -5.88
C ALA A 7 -19.56 1.05 -6.05
N VAL A 8 -20.31 1.47 -7.05
CA VAL A 8 -21.62 0.92 -7.37
C VAL A 8 -21.64 0.48 -8.83
N ASN A 9 -22.08 -0.74 -9.05
CA ASN A 9 -22.39 -1.29 -10.37
C ASN A 9 -23.84 -1.80 -10.35
N GLU A 10 -24.79 -0.93 -10.63
CA GLU A 10 -26.21 -1.29 -10.63
C GLU A 10 -26.76 -1.42 -12.04
N ILE A 11 -27.50 -2.48 -12.28
CA ILE A 11 -28.24 -2.67 -13.54
C ILE A 11 -29.47 -1.78 -13.55
N LEU A 12 -29.52 -0.90 -14.52
CA LEU A 12 -30.68 -0.04 -14.80
C LEU A 12 -31.47 -0.55 -15.98
N VAL A 13 -32.78 -0.49 -15.85
CA VAL A 13 -33.71 -0.74 -16.99
C VAL A 13 -34.14 0.60 -17.53
N ILE A 14 -33.58 0.99 -18.68
CA ILE A 14 -33.94 2.24 -19.37
C ILE A 14 -34.79 1.94 -20.59
N LYS A 15 -36.10 2.21 -20.48
CA LYS A 15 -37.07 2.03 -21.58
C LYS A 15 -37.20 3.33 -22.33
N SER A 16 -36.78 3.34 -23.59
CA SER A 16 -36.96 4.45 -24.51
C SER A 16 -37.33 3.92 -25.88
N ASN A 17 -38.27 4.59 -26.55
CA ASN A 17 -38.62 4.36 -27.95
C ASN A 17 -37.75 5.16 -28.92
N LYS A 18 -36.75 5.89 -28.41
CA LYS A 18 -35.78 6.68 -29.16
C LYS A 18 -34.37 6.40 -28.65
N ASN A 19 -33.40 6.64 -29.49
CA ASN A 19 -32.00 6.66 -29.05
C ASN A 19 -31.81 7.77 -28.01
N TRP A 20 -30.88 7.54 -27.10
CA TRP A 20 -30.57 8.47 -26.04
C TRP A 20 -29.06 8.48 -25.74
N THR A 21 -28.61 9.57 -25.15
CA THR A 21 -27.22 9.78 -24.71
C THR A 21 -27.18 10.05 -23.21
N THR A 22 -26.01 9.90 -22.63
CA THR A 22 -25.76 10.27 -21.23
C THR A 22 -24.63 11.28 -21.16
N GLU A 23 -24.76 12.21 -20.24
CA GLU A 23 -23.75 13.18 -19.86
C GLU A 23 -23.64 13.17 -18.32
N SER A 24 -22.45 13.30 -17.82
CA SER A 24 -22.18 13.44 -16.39
C SER A 24 -21.41 14.73 -16.12
N THR A 25 -21.69 15.38 -15.01
CA THR A 25 -20.90 16.55 -14.55
C THR A 25 -19.60 16.15 -13.87
N ALA A 26 -19.35 14.83 -13.70
CA ALA A 26 -18.14 14.30 -13.07
C ALA A 26 -17.79 12.90 -13.58
N ASP A 27 -16.51 12.62 -13.74
CA ASP A 27 -16.01 11.37 -14.32
C ASP A 27 -16.25 10.13 -13.45
N TRP A 28 -16.41 10.32 -12.13
CA TRP A 28 -16.62 9.24 -11.16
C TRP A 28 -18.02 8.62 -11.21
N VAL A 29 -18.94 9.14 -12.01
CA VAL A 29 -20.28 8.59 -12.20
C VAL A 29 -20.66 8.58 -13.67
N ARG A 30 -21.05 7.42 -14.19
CA ARG A 30 -21.40 7.23 -15.59
C ARG A 30 -22.44 6.12 -15.76
N ILE A 31 -23.07 6.09 -16.93
CA ILE A 31 -23.94 4.99 -17.35
C ILE A 31 -23.34 4.36 -18.61
N GLU A 32 -23.09 3.08 -18.55
CA GLU A 32 -22.72 2.26 -19.70
C GLU A 32 -23.92 1.55 -20.27
N LYS A 33 -24.11 1.69 -21.61
CA LYS A 33 -25.20 1.03 -22.31
C LYS A 33 -24.88 -0.45 -22.47
N GLY A 34 -25.79 -1.30 -22.02
CA GLY A 34 -25.80 -2.72 -22.28
C GLY A 34 -26.71 -3.09 -23.49
N THR A 35 -27.15 -4.33 -23.53
CA THR A 35 -28.04 -4.84 -24.57
C THR A 35 -29.52 -4.52 -24.31
N GLY A 36 -30.23 -4.05 -25.34
CA GLY A 36 -31.65 -3.76 -25.25
C GLY A 36 -31.99 -2.59 -24.33
N VAL A 37 -32.74 -2.87 -23.28
CA VAL A 37 -33.14 -1.86 -22.28
C VAL A 37 -32.24 -1.82 -21.05
N LEU A 38 -31.23 -2.70 -21.02
CA LEU A 38 -30.31 -2.79 -19.88
C LEU A 38 -29.18 -1.78 -20.03
N SER A 39 -28.79 -1.18 -18.95
CA SER A 39 -27.63 -0.30 -18.82
C SER A 39 -27.03 -0.48 -17.42
N THR A 40 -25.78 -0.13 -17.24
CA THR A 40 -25.13 -0.22 -15.95
C THR A 40 -24.81 1.19 -15.45
N LEU A 41 -25.27 1.54 -14.25
CA LEU A 41 -24.83 2.71 -13.53
C LEU A 41 -23.53 2.35 -12.81
N ILE A 42 -22.50 3.13 -13.05
CA ILE A 42 -21.17 2.95 -12.43
C ILE A 42 -20.85 4.19 -11.61
N LEU A 43 -20.55 3.99 -10.34
CA LEU A 43 -19.98 5.00 -9.46
C LEU A 43 -18.62 4.47 -9.00
N ASP A 44 -17.59 5.26 -9.18
CA ASP A 44 -16.27 4.95 -8.64
C ASP A 44 -16.24 5.22 -7.14
N TRP A 45 -15.30 4.60 -6.42
CA TRP A 45 -15.10 4.85 -4.99
C TRP A 45 -14.81 6.33 -4.70
N ASN A 46 -15.29 6.81 -3.56
CA ASN A 46 -15.00 8.16 -3.11
C ASN A 46 -13.78 8.21 -2.18
N PHE A 47 -12.61 8.41 -2.74
CA PHE A 47 -11.36 8.56 -1.99
C PHE A 47 -11.00 10.02 -1.69
N THR A 48 -11.90 10.97 -1.90
CA THR A 48 -11.57 12.39 -1.73
C THR A 48 -11.56 12.85 -0.28
N GLY A 49 -12.03 12.02 0.64
CA GLY A 49 -12.21 12.39 2.05
C GLY A 49 -13.33 13.43 2.28
N LYS A 50 -14.15 13.72 1.24
CA LYS A 50 -15.27 14.67 1.29
C LYS A 50 -16.45 14.10 0.55
N GLU A 51 -17.66 14.41 1.01
CA GLU A 51 -18.85 14.15 0.23
C GLU A 51 -18.73 14.78 -1.16
N ARG A 52 -19.21 14.07 -2.17
CA ARG A 52 -19.18 14.56 -3.54
C ARG A 52 -20.54 14.40 -4.20
N SER A 53 -20.83 15.29 -5.15
CA SER A 53 -22.10 15.29 -5.89
C SER A 53 -21.83 15.46 -7.36
N ALA A 54 -22.66 14.83 -8.16
CA ALA A 54 -22.68 14.98 -9.61
C ALA A 54 -24.10 14.91 -10.12
N THR A 55 -24.29 15.27 -11.39
CA THR A 55 -25.55 15.19 -12.08
C THR A 55 -25.40 14.34 -13.33
N LEU A 56 -26.17 13.27 -13.42
CA LEU A 56 -26.33 12.48 -14.63
C LEU A 56 -27.51 13.02 -15.42
N THR A 57 -27.32 13.24 -16.71
CA THR A 57 -28.35 13.67 -17.64
C THR A 57 -28.51 12.63 -18.73
N LEU A 58 -29.69 12.06 -18.84
CA LEU A 58 -30.11 11.22 -19.98
C LEU A 58 -30.97 12.06 -20.91
N LYS A 59 -30.62 12.07 -22.19
CA LYS A 59 -31.29 12.90 -23.16
C LYS A 59 -31.59 12.10 -24.43
N THR A 60 -32.82 12.19 -24.96
CA THR A 60 -33.15 11.65 -26.30
C THR A 60 -32.39 12.42 -27.37
N GLU A 61 -31.95 11.76 -28.44
CA GLU A 61 -31.17 12.38 -29.51
C GLU A 61 -31.88 13.58 -30.15
N ASP A 62 -33.22 13.56 -30.22
CA ASP A 62 -34.02 14.69 -30.70
C ASP A 62 -34.21 15.80 -29.67
N GLY A 63 -33.69 15.65 -28.47
CA GLY A 63 -33.77 16.59 -27.38
C GLY A 63 -35.16 16.74 -26.75
N ALA A 64 -36.16 15.95 -27.20
CA ALA A 64 -37.54 16.07 -26.75
C ALA A 64 -37.77 15.63 -25.30
N LYS A 65 -36.90 14.76 -24.76
CA LYS A 65 -36.97 14.29 -23.38
C LYS A 65 -35.59 14.38 -22.75
N THR A 66 -35.57 14.89 -21.51
CA THR A 66 -34.39 14.95 -20.68
C THR A 66 -34.78 14.47 -19.29
N LEU A 67 -33.95 13.57 -18.72
CA LEU A 67 -34.04 13.12 -17.35
C LEU A 67 -32.72 13.51 -16.62
N THR A 68 -32.86 14.23 -15.56
CA THR A 68 -31.72 14.63 -14.73
C THR A 68 -31.75 13.89 -13.40
N ILE A 69 -30.67 13.22 -13.06
CA ILE A 69 -30.53 12.41 -11.87
C ILE A 69 -29.41 13.04 -11.01
N PRO A 70 -29.74 13.69 -9.89
CA PRO A 70 -28.72 14.08 -8.93
C PRO A 70 -28.15 12.85 -8.24
N VAL A 71 -26.84 12.75 -8.18
CA VAL A 71 -26.11 11.69 -7.49
C VAL A 71 -25.24 12.31 -6.41
N SER A 72 -25.36 11.84 -5.20
CA SER A 72 -24.44 12.17 -4.09
C SER A 72 -23.82 10.89 -3.54
N GLN A 73 -22.55 10.99 -3.23
CA GLN A 73 -21.78 9.91 -2.65
C GLN A 73 -21.13 10.38 -1.36
N GLY A 74 -21.41 9.63 -0.29
CA GLY A 74 -20.92 9.92 1.05
C GLY A 74 -19.39 9.78 1.17
N VAL A 75 -18.90 10.16 2.33
CA VAL A 75 -17.53 9.93 2.77
C VAL A 75 -17.52 8.65 3.55
N THR A 76 -16.45 7.92 3.45
CA THR A 76 -16.14 6.88 4.42
C THR A 76 -15.08 7.38 5.39
N ASP A 77 -15.28 7.10 6.66
CA ASP A 77 -14.19 7.05 7.62
C ASP A 77 -13.29 5.81 7.39
N LYS A 78 -13.65 4.96 6.40
CA LYS A 78 -13.07 3.67 6.09
C LYS A 78 -12.48 3.56 4.67
N ILE A 79 -12.06 4.66 4.05
CA ILE A 79 -10.99 4.52 3.05
C ILE A 79 -9.81 4.04 3.85
N GLY A 80 -9.21 2.94 3.44
CA GLY A 80 -8.16 2.28 4.16
C GLY A 80 -7.38 3.24 5.04
N LYS A 81 -7.37 3.01 6.33
CA LYS A 81 -6.71 3.91 7.29
C LYS A 81 -5.20 3.78 7.17
N ALA A 82 -4.69 4.32 6.08
CA ALA A 82 -3.26 4.58 6.02
C ALA A 82 -3.01 5.84 6.85
N ASP A 83 -2.54 5.68 8.07
CA ASP A 83 -2.14 6.82 8.91
C ASP A 83 -0.85 7.49 8.40
N PHE A 84 -0.57 7.39 7.11
CA PHE A 84 0.62 7.96 6.45
C PHE A 84 0.29 8.46 5.05
N ARG A 85 1.22 9.21 4.47
CA ARG A 85 1.11 9.68 3.09
C ARG A 85 1.96 8.88 2.11
N ASP A 86 3.21 8.61 2.48
CA ASP A 86 4.16 7.90 1.64
C ASP A 86 4.99 6.94 2.50
N MET A 87 4.82 5.63 2.27
CA MET A 87 5.53 4.57 2.98
C MET A 87 6.51 3.86 2.06
N ILE A 88 7.77 3.79 2.47
CA ILE A 88 8.77 2.97 1.78
C ILE A 88 8.86 1.58 2.42
N LEU A 89 8.88 0.53 1.59
CA LEU A 89 9.15 -0.85 2.01
C LEU A 89 10.65 -1.09 2.04
N LEU A 90 11.21 -1.39 3.20
CA LEU A 90 12.63 -1.68 3.38
C LEU A 90 12.84 -3.13 3.81
N GLU A 91 13.13 -3.98 2.83
CA GLU A 91 13.36 -5.40 3.06
C GLU A 91 14.69 -5.70 3.76
N TYR A 92 15.65 -4.78 3.67
CA TYR A 92 17.00 -4.96 4.22
C TYR A 92 17.40 -3.80 5.11
N ASP A 93 18.19 -4.12 6.14
CA ASP A 93 18.89 -3.09 6.90
C ASP A 93 19.84 -2.32 5.99
N ARG A 94 19.88 -1.02 6.14
CA ARG A 94 20.64 -0.09 5.33
C ARG A 94 21.74 0.61 6.13
N SER A 95 22.68 1.24 5.45
CA SER A 95 23.64 2.14 6.09
C SER A 95 22.93 3.42 6.59
N GLU A 96 23.57 4.15 7.54
CA GLU A 96 23.07 5.44 7.99
C GLU A 96 22.94 6.46 6.83
N ALA A 97 23.87 6.39 5.86
CA ALA A 97 23.83 7.22 4.67
C ALA A 97 22.62 6.90 3.77
N ASP A 98 22.31 5.62 3.60
CA ASP A 98 21.15 5.19 2.83
C ASP A 98 19.84 5.61 3.51
N TYR A 99 19.72 5.41 4.83
CA TYR A 99 18.54 5.89 5.58
C TYR A 99 18.35 7.39 5.44
N ARG A 100 19.44 8.18 5.42
CA ARG A 100 19.36 9.60 5.15
C ARG A 100 18.75 9.89 3.78
N GLY A 101 19.06 9.10 2.76
CA GLY A 101 18.50 9.20 1.41
C GLY A 101 17.00 8.96 1.35
N TYR A 102 16.45 8.05 2.18
CA TYR A 102 15.00 7.83 2.28
C TYR A 102 14.29 8.89 3.12
N LEU A 103 14.96 9.51 4.04
CA LEU A 103 14.35 10.42 5.01
C LEU A 103 14.39 11.89 4.59
N LEU A 104 15.36 12.28 3.78
CA LEU A 104 15.67 13.68 3.55
C LEU A 104 15.73 14.01 2.06
N TYR A 105 14.94 15.01 1.65
CA TYR A 105 15.15 15.77 0.43
C TYR A 105 16.01 16.99 0.73
N ASN A 106 17.13 17.14 0.01
CA ASN A 106 18.02 18.30 0.15
C ASN A 106 18.53 18.69 -1.23
N LYS A 107 17.96 19.74 -1.81
CA LYS A 107 18.36 20.28 -3.10
C LYS A 107 18.06 21.76 -3.22
N ASP A 108 18.99 22.50 -3.82
CA ASP A 108 18.86 23.92 -4.14
C ASP A 108 18.43 24.80 -2.93
N GLY A 109 18.93 24.45 -1.74
CA GLY A 109 18.60 25.11 -0.49
C GLY A 109 17.27 24.68 0.15
N ARG A 110 16.51 23.83 -0.49
CA ARG A 110 15.30 23.22 0.07
C ARG A 110 15.67 21.96 0.84
N ILE A 111 15.38 21.96 2.14
CA ILE A 111 15.56 20.80 3.03
C ILE A 111 14.19 20.39 3.55
N GLN A 112 13.81 19.14 3.32
CA GLN A 112 12.47 18.65 3.67
C GLN A 112 12.48 17.13 3.93
N TRP A 113 11.54 16.66 4.76
CA TRP A 113 11.29 15.25 4.94
C TRP A 113 10.74 14.60 3.66
N LEU A 114 11.20 13.37 3.38
CA LEU A 114 10.63 12.51 2.35
C LEU A 114 9.57 11.59 2.98
N PHE A 115 9.85 10.29 3.08
CA PHE A 115 8.87 9.34 3.58
C PHE A 115 8.47 9.60 5.02
N ASP A 116 7.18 9.64 5.30
CA ASP A 116 6.63 9.77 6.65
C ASP A 116 6.38 8.42 7.32
N ALA A 117 6.38 7.33 6.53
CA ALA A 117 6.29 5.98 7.03
C ALA A 117 7.37 5.07 6.43
N ILE A 118 7.81 4.10 7.23
CA ILE A 118 8.80 3.10 6.86
C ILE A 118 8.25 1.74 7.28
N CYS A 119 8.08 0.84 6.31
CA CYS A 119 7.83 -0.56 6.57
C CYS A 119 9.18 -1.28 6.72
N VAL A 120 9.40 -1.90 7.86
CA VAL A 120 10.64 -2.58 8.20
C VAL A 120 10.41 -4.07 8.25
N GLY A 121 11.28 -4.80 7.59
CA GLY A 121 11.32 -6.25 7.63
C GLY A 121 11.27 -6.90 6.27
N SER A 122 11.80 -8.09 6.22
CA SER A 122 12.18 -8.77 4.99
C SER A 122 11.36 -10.03 4.73
N GLY A 123 11.09 -10.29 3.48
CA GLY A 123 10.80 -11.63 2.98
C GLY A 123 12.04 -12.51 2.87
N ARG A 124 13.16 -12.13 3.54
CA ARG A 124 14.44 -12.86 3.46
C ARG A 124 15.05 -13.07 4.84
N TYR A 125 15.73 -14.18 4.98
CA TYR A 125 16.55 -14.52 6.13
C TYR A 125 17.97 -14.86 5.65
N ASN A 126 18.99 -14.17 6.17
CA ASN A 126 20.38 -14.31 5.72
C ASN A 126 20.55 -14.22 4.18
N GLY A 127 19.80 -13.34 3.54
CA GLY A 127 19.84 -13.12 2.09
C GLY A 127 19.04 -14.11 1.22
N GLN A 128 18.49 -15.18 1.83
CA GLN A 128 17.65 -16.14 1.14
C GLN A 128 16.17 -15.80 1.32
N SER A 129 15.36 -15.99 0.30
CA SER A 129 13.91 -15.72 0.37
C SER A 129 13.21 -16.66 1.34
N ILE A 130 12.32 -16.10 2.16
CA ILE A 130 11.44 -16.84 3.07
C ILE A 130 10.20 -17.22 2.26
N GLY A 131 9.70 -18.43 2.45
CA GLY A 131 8.47 -18.86 1.79
C GLY A 131 8.20 -20.33 1.90
N GLU A 132 7.25 -20.78 1.10
CA GLU A 132 6.88 -22.18 0.87
C GLU A 132 7.56 -22.68 -0.41
N GLY A 133 8.12 -23.88 -0.38
CA GLY A 133 8.70 -24.53 -1.56
C GLY A 133 10.18 -24.82 -1.48
N GLU A 134 10.68 -25.53 -2.49
CA GLU A 134 12.08 -25.94 -2.57
C GLU A 134 13.01 -24.73 -2.74
N GLY A 135 14.08 -24.69 -1.96
CA GLY A 135 15.09 -23.62 -2.01
C GLY A 135 14.72 -22.33 -1.25
N LEU A 136 13.55 -22.29 -0.61
CA LEU A 136 13.12 -21.20 0.25
C LEU A 136 13.44 -21.51 1.73
N VAL A 137 13.57 -20.47 2.54
CA VAL A 137 13.80 -20.60 3.97
C VAL A 137 12.47 -20.80 4.68
N HIS A 138 12.34 -21.92 5.38
CA HIS A 138 11.22 -22.21 6.26
C HIS A 138 11.62 -21.82 7.69
N LEU A 139 11.11 -20.68 8.14
CA LEU A 139 11.49 -20.14 9.46
C LEU A 139 11.05 -21.06 10.60
N ASP A 140 12.01 -21.43 11.44
CA ASP A 140 11.73 -21.98 12.77
C ASP A 140 11.62 -20.85 13.82
N LYS A 141 11.36 -21.19 15.08
CA LYS A 141 11.24 -20.22 16.18
C LYS A 141 12.53 -19.43 16.40
N THR A 142 13.68 -20.08 16.30
CA THR A 142 14.99 -19.41 16.48
C THR A 142 15.22 -18.41 15.35
N MET A 143 14.99 -18.80 14.11
CA MET A 143 15.10 -17.94 12.94
C MET A 143 14.11 -16.76 13.01
N THR A 144 12.86 -17.03 13.40
CA THR A 144 11.83 -16.00 13.60
C THR A 144 12.25 -15.01 14.68
N THR A 145 12.82 -15.50 15.81
CA THR A 145 13.34 -14.66 16.89
C THR A 145 14.53 -13.82 16.42
N ASN A 146 15.43 -14.40 15.65
CA ASN A 146 16.59 -13.68 15.10
C ASN A 146 16.14 -12.58 14.12
N LEU A 147 15.14 -12.84 13.29
CA LEU A 147 14.56 -11.83 12.40
C LEU A 147 13.97 -10.64 13.21
N MET A 148 13.24 -10.92 14.28
CA MET A 148 12.78 -9.87 15.20
C MET A 148 13.95 -9.13 15.85
N ASN A 149 15.01 -9.84 16.26
CA ASN A 149 16.18 -9.21 16.86
C ASN A 149 16.79 -8.18 15.93
N GLU A 150 16.87 -8.46 14.62
CA GLU A 150 17.38 -7.50 13.64
C GLU A 150 16.60 -6.17 13.63
N TYR A 151 15.31 -6.19 13.89
CA TYR A 151 14.51 -4.95 13.94
C TYR A 151 14.91 -4.03 15.09
N PHE A 152 15.34 -4.59 16.24
CA PHE A 152 15.51 -3.88 17.50
C PHE A 152 16.96 -3.86 18.02
N GLU A 153 17.88 -4.61 17.42
CA GLU A 153 19.28 -4.65 17.82
C GLU A 153 19.98 -3.33 17.54
N ASP A 154 20.82 -2.88 18.50
CA ASP A 154 21.55 -1.63 18.37
C ASP A 154 22.46 -1.64 17.14
N GLY A 155 22.40 -0.57 16.36
CA GLY A 155 23.10 -0.48 15.08
C GLY A 155 22.41 -1.17 13.89
N ARG A 156 21.21 -1.71 14.10
CA ARG A 156 20.37 -2.29 13.05
C ARG A 156 19.14 -1.41 12.80
N PHE A 157 18.19 -1.86 12.00
CA PHE A 157 17.00 -1.14 11.50
C PHE A 157 16.49 0.03 12.37
N LEU A 158 15.63 -0.23 13.36
CA LEU A 158 14.93 0.84 14.09
C LEU A 158 15.84 1.73 14.91
N PRO A 159 16.81 1.21 15.71
CA PRO A 159 17.76 2.06 16.42
C PRO A 159 18.58 2.94 15.47
N LYS A 160 18.99 2.39 14.31
CA LYS A 160 19.75 3.13 13.31
C LYS A 160 18.90 4.22 12.65
N ILE A 161 17.66 3.92 12.26
CA ILE A 161 16.71 4.89 11.71
C ILE A 161 16.47 6.02 12.72
N ASN A 162 16.20 5.68 13.99
CA ASN A 162 16.00 6.67 15.06
C ASN A 162 17.22 7.59 15.24
N LYS A 163 18.43 7.02 15.21
CA LYS A 163 19.69 7.77 15.28
C LYS A 163 19.85 8.73 14.09
N VAL A 164 19.60 8.25 12.87
CA VAL A 164 19.70 9.08 11.67
C VAL A 164 18.72 10.25 11.73
N ILE A 165 17.46 10.01 12.14
CA ILE A 165 16.45 11.06 12.32
C ILE A 165 16.92 12.09 13.35
N SER A 166 17.46 11.68 14.49
CA SER A 166 18.01 12.61 15.50
C SER A 166 19.10 13.49 14.92
N GLY A 167 19.94 12.98 14.03
CA GLY A 167 21.01 13.73 13.37
C GLY A 167 20.53 14.73 12.32
N ILE A 168 19.45 14.44 11.60
CA ILE A 168 18.93 15.31 10.53
C ILE A 168 17.83 16.26 11.00
N LYS A 169 17.08 15.91 12.04
CA LYS A 169 15.96 16.68 12.59
C LYS A 169 16.25 18.16 12.82
N PRO A 170 17.43 18.57 13.36
CA PRO A 170 17.75 19.98 13.56
C PRO A 170 17.91 20.79 12.27
N SER A 171 18.16 20.13 11.15
CA SER A 171 18.36 20.79 9.84
C SER A 171 17.09 20.94 9.01
N VAL A 172 16.00 20.25 9.37
CA VAL A 172 14.75 20.29 8.61
C VAL A 172 13.81 21.35 9.22
N PRO A 173 13.40 22.36 8.46
CA PRO A 173 12.46 23.38 8.94
C PRO A 173 11.09 22.81 9.32
N GLY A 174 10.40 23.50 10.23
CA GLY A 174 9.04 23.20 10.63
C GLY A 174 8.93 22.25 11.82
N LYS A 175 7.69 21.88 12.17
CA LYS A 175 7.40 20.99 13.30
C LYS A 175 7.76 19.55 12.93
N PHE A 176 8.61 18.92 13.73
CA PHE A 176 8.90 17.49 13.56
C PHE A 176 7.70 16.62 13.94
N ILE A 177 7.41 15.66 13.09
CA ILE A 177 6.44 14.59 13.33
C ILE A 177 7.21 13.27 13.34
N PRO A 178 7.08 12.43 14.40
CA PRO A 178 7.73 11.13 14.44
C PRO A 178 7.44 10.31 13.20
N ARG A 179 8.47 9.66 12.65
CA ARG A 179 8.28 8.78 11.49
C ARG A 179 7.52 7.54 11.90
N LYS A 180 6.58 7.17 11.10
CA LYS A 180 5.68 6.05 11.35
C LYS A 180 6.36 4.75 10.96
N ILE A 181 6.21 3.75 11.80
CA ILE A 181 6.80 2.43 11.60
C ILE A 181 5.69 1.41 11.41
N VAL A 182 5.85 0.61 10.39
CA VAL A 182 5.08 -0.61 10.14
C VAL A 182 6.05 -1.78 10.18
N LEU A 183 5.73 -2.84 10.90
CA LEU A 183 6.59 -4.02 11.01
C LEU A 183 6.02 -5.16 10.18
N THR A 184 6.90 -5.81 9.42
CA THR A 184 6.53 -6.93 8.57
C THR A 184 6.33 -8.19 9.40
N ILE A 185 5.18 -8.84 9.28
CA ILE A 185 4.95 -10.20 9.76
C ILE A 185 5.39 -11.15 8.64
N PRO A 186 6.44 -11.97 8.85
CA PRO A 186 6.98 -12.85 7.82
C PRO A 186 6.02 -14.02 7.54
N LEU A 187 6.16 -14.62 6.36
CA LEU A 187 5.51 -15.89 6.06
C LEU A 187 6.18 -17.01 6.85
N ILE A 188 5.44 -17.61 7.78
CA ILE A 188 5.91 -18.71 8.62
C ILE A 188 5.13 -19.96 8.27
N VAL A 189 5.79 -20.87 7.55
CA VAL A 189 5.31 -22.18 7.17
C VAL A 189 6.46 -23.17 7.39
N ASN A 190 6.40 -23.93 8.48
CA ASN A 190 7.43 -24.88 8.85
C ASN A 190 6.84 -25.94 9.78
N ASP A 191 6.73 -27.17 9.33
CA ASP A 191 6.16 -28.28 10.11
C ASP A 191 6.87 -28.54 11.46
N ASN A 192 8.06 -27.96 11.65
CA ASN A 192 8.85 -28.06 12.88
C ASN A 192 9.26 -26.67 13.38
N TRP A 193 8.31 -25.75 13.48
CA TRP A 193 8.63 -24.38 13.88
C TRP A 193 9.20 -24.27 15.30
N GLY A 194 8.66 -25.06 16.25
CA GLY A 194 9.09 -25.09 17.66
C GLY A 194 7.90 -25.03 18.61
N GLU A 195 8.11 -24.57 19.83
CA GLU A 195 7.11 -24.57 20.91
C GLU A 195 6.85 -23.18 21.45
N LEU A 196 5.59 -22.91 21.80
CA LEU A 196 5.16 -21.79 22.62
C LEU A 196 4.45 -22.34 23.85
N ASP A 197 4.89 -21.94 25.05
CA ASP A 197 4.33 -22.35 26.34
C ASP A 197 4.19 -23.88 26.49
N GLY A 198 5.14 -24.62 25.94
CA GLY A 198 5.16 -26.10 25.97
C GLY A 198 4.27 -26.78 24.95
N VAL A 199 3.65 -26.00 24.03
CA VAL A 199 2.85 -26.53 22.92
C VAL A 199 3.66 -26.47 21.63
N ALA A 200 3.90 -27.62 21.01
CA ALA A 200 4.55 -27.69 19.70
C ALA A 200 3.62 -27.12 18.61
N LEU A 201 4.17 -26.32 17.73
CA LEU A 201 3.45 -25.68 16.63
C LEU A 201 3.99 -26.13 15.27
N HIS A 202 3.08 -26.46 14.36
CA HIS A 202 3.34 -27.00 13.03
C HIS A 202 2.66 -26.16 11.94
N PRO A 203 3.07 -24.89 11.76
CA PRO A 203 2.41 -23.96 10.84
C PRO A 203 2.46 -24.48 9.40
N SER A 204 1.30 -24.55 8.76
CA SER A 204 1.12 -25.03 7.40
C SER A 204 -0.03 -24.28 6.72
N ASN A 205 -0.02 -24.23 5.40
CA ASN A 205 -1.15 -23.77 4.60
C ASN A 205 -2.14 -24.88 4.25
N GLU A 206 -1.73 -26.15 4.45
CA GLU A 206 -2.42 -27.33 3.96
C GLU A 206 -3.56 -27.77 4.89
N THR A 207 -3.41 -27.57 6.19
CA THR A 207 -4.36 -28.08 7.20
C THR A 207 -4.95 -26.96 8.05
N ASP A 208 -6.14 -27.21 8.64
CA ASP A 208 -6.79 -26.23 9.53
C ASP A 208 -5.99 -26.03 10.81
N GLU A 209 -5.38 -27.09 11.34
CA GLU A 209 -4.49 -27.04 12.50
C GLU A 209 -3.25 -26.21 12.18
N GLY A 210 -2.61 -26.44 11.03
CA GLY A 210 -1.43 -25.69 10.60
C GLY A 210 -1.74 -24.20 10.39
N ARG A 211 -2.89 -23.88 9.83
CA ARG A 211 -3.36 -22.49 9.71
C ARG A 211 -3.64 -21.85 11.08
N ALA A 212 -4.19 -22.59 12.04
CA ALA A 212 -4.40 -22.13 13.42
C ALA A 212 -3.07 -21.88 14.14
N ASP A 213 -2.08 -22.72 13.92
CA ASP A 213 -0.72 -22.54 14.45
C ASP A 213 -0.04 -21.29 13.87
N ARG A 214 -0.24 -21.00 12.59
CA ARG A 214 0.22 -19.76 11.98
C ARG A 214 -0.39 -18.52 12.65
N VAL A 215 -1.70 -18.56 12.95
CA VAL A 215 -2.36 -17.47 13.70
C VAL A 215 -1.72 -17.30 15.08
N THR A 216 -1.47 -18.40 15.78
CA THR A 216 -0.83 -18.38 17.10
C THR A 216 0.55 -17.76 17.04
N ILE A 217 1.37 -18.15 16.07
CA ILE A 217 2.72 -17.62 15.87
C ILE A 217 2.68 -16.14 15.47
N ALA A 218 1.77 -15.76 14.56
CA ALA A 218 1.64 -14.36 14.15
C ALA A 218 1.26 -13.45 15.32
N LYS A 219 0.35 -13.89 16.20
CA LYS A 219 -0.02 -13.14 17.42
C LYS A 219 1.17 -13.01 18.37
N TRP A 220 1.88 -14.10 18.63
CA TRP A 220 3.11 -14.07 19.44
C TRP A 220 4.15 -13.10 18.85
N PHE A 221 4.34 -13.12 17.52
CA PHE A 221 5.25 -12.21 16.83
C PHE A 221 4.86 -10.74 17.04
N VAL A 222 3.57 -10.43 16.89
CA VAL A 222 3.00 -9.10 17.12
C VAL A 222 3.25 -8.64 18.55
N ASP A 223 2.93 -9.48 19.54
CA ASP A 223 3.09 -9.17 20.97
C ASP A 223 4.55 -8.88 21.33
N GLU A 224 5.47 -9.73 20.87
CA GLU A 224 6.91 -9.55 21.09
C GLU A 224 7.46 -8.27 20.40
N CYS A 225 6.98 -7.97 19.19
CA CYS A 225 7.36 -6.74 18.50
C CYS A 225 6.87 -5.48 19.23
N ILE A 226 5.61 -5.47 19.68
CA ILE A 226 5.05 -4.33 20.43
C ILE A 226 5.80 -4.12 21.74
N LYS A 227 6.05 -5.19 22.49
CA LYS A 227 6.82 -5.16 23.75
C LYS A 227 8.20 -4.56 23.52
N ARG A 228 8.96 -5.07 22.57
CA ARG A 228 10.32 -4.60 22.25
C ARG A 228 10.34 -3.16 21.76
N PHE A 229 9.35 -2.75 20.97
CA PHE A 229 9.22 -1.37 20.53
C PHE A 229 8.99 -0.42 21.71
N ALA A 230 8.13 -0.81 22.65
CA ALA A 230 7.87 -0.04 23.88
C ALA A 230 9.09 0.04 24.79
N GLU A 231 9.86 -1.06 24.95
CA GLU A 231 11.07 -1.10 25.76
C GLU A 231 12.20 -0.18 25.24
N LYS A 232 12.25 0.05 23.92
CA LYS A 232 13.26 0.93 23.29
C LYS A 232 12.93 2.41 23.40
N ASP A 233 11.69 2.79 23.67
CA ASP A 233 11.21 4.17 23.87
C ASP A 233 11.78 5.17 22.84
N TYR A 234 11.57 4.90 21.56
CA TYR A 234 12.13 5.70 20.48
C TYR A 234 11.53 7.11 20.43
N GLU A 235 12.35 8.14 20.58
CA GLU A 235 11.92 9.55 20.51
C GLU A 235 11.32 9.96 19.14
N ASN A 236 11.86 9.38 18.05
CA ASN A 236 11.57 9.86 16.70
C ASN A 236 10.70 8.90 15.88
N LEU A 237 10.32 7.75 16.46
CA LEU A 237 9.54 6.71 15.76
C LEU A 237 8.22 6.48 16.48
N LYS A 238 7.20 6.12 15.71
CA LYS A 238 5.88 5.72 16.21
C LYS A 238 5.44 4.45 15.51
N LEU A 239 5.26 3.37 16.24
CA LEU A 239 4.62 2.16 15.68
C LEU A 239 3.16 2.45 15.38
N ILE A 240 2.73 2.20 14.14
CA ILE A 240 1.34 2.42 13.70
C ILE A 240 0.65 1.15 13.23
N GLY A 241 1.39 0.08 12.97
CA GLY A 241 0.78 -1.15 12.50
C GLY A 241 1.76 -2.22 12.03
N PHE A 242 1.16 -3.22 11.42
CA PHE A 242 1.87 -4.36 10.87
C PHE A 242 1.50 -4.54 9.39
N TYR A 243 2.45 -5.06 8.62
CA TYR A 243 2.30 -5.46 7.24
C TYR A 243 2.35 -6.98 7.13
N TRP A 244 1.39 -7.55 6.42
CA TRP A 244 1.40 -8.96 6.08
C TRP A 244 2.19 -9.19 4.81
N HIS A 245 3.30 -9.91 4.92
CA HIS A 245 4.23 -10.10 3.82
C HIS A 245 3.70 -11.03 2.72
N GLU A 246 2.85 -12.02 3.06
CA GLU A 246 2.31 -12.92 2.07
C GLU A 246 1.31 -12.21 1.15
N GLU A 247 1.64 -12.15 -0.13
CA GLU A 247 0.87 -11.39 -1.12
C GLU A 247 -0.38 -12.13 -1.61
N ASN A 248 -0.56 -13.41 -1.25
CA ASN A 248 -1.66 -14.25 -1.72
C ASN A 248 -2.70 -14.50 -0.63
N GLY A 249 -3.99 -14.27 -0.92
CA GLY A 249 -5.08 -14.44 0.03
C GLY A 249 -5.55 -15.87 0.28
N ARG A 250 -4.79 -16.91 -0.10
CA ARG A 250 -5.22 -18.32 0.06
C ARG A 250 -5.45 -18.74 1.51
N ILE A 251 -4.78 -18.08 2.45
CA ILE A 251 -4.70 -18.50 3.85
C ILE A 251 -5.77 -17.83 4.71
N TRP A 252 -6.49 -16.84 4.15
CA TRP A 252 -7.17 -15.87 4.95
C TRP A 252 -8.65 -16.14 5.21
N GLU A 253 -9.26 -17.08 4.54
CA GLU A 253 -10.73 -17.25 4.56
C GLU A 253 -11.33 -17.40 5.97
N GLU A 254 -10.58 -17.91 6.95
CA GLU A 254 -11.08 -18.04 8.34
C GLU A 254 -10.22 -17.42 9.42
N ASN A 255 -8.93 -17.22 9.18
CA ASN A 255 -7.95 -16.89 10.22
C ASN A 255 -7.38 -15.47 10.15
N GLY A 256 -7.47 -14.77 9.00
CA GLY A 256 -6.98 -13.40 8.86
C GLY A 256 -7.62 -12.45 9.86
N MET A 257 -8.93 -12.52 10.03
CA MET A 257 -9.67 -11.71 11.00
C MET A 257 -9.21 -11.93 12.44
N LYS A 258 -8.71 -13.12 12.80
CA LYS A 258 -8.19 -13.38 14.15
C LYS A 258 -6.88 -12.64 14.42
N ILE A 259 -6.02 -12.49 13.40
CA ILE A 259 -4.78 -11.71 13.50
C ILE A 259 -5.12 -10.22 13.49
N ALA A 260 -5.98 -9.78 12.57
CA ALA A 260 -6.45 -8.41 12.49
C ALA A 260 -7.03 -7.93 13.83
N ASN A 261 -7.97 -8.67 14.41
CA ASN A 261 -8.58 -8.34 15.71
C ASN A 261 -7.54 -8.26 16.83
N HIS A 262 -6.51 -9.10 16.79
CA HIS A 262 -5.43 -9.05 17.77
C HIS A 262 -4.59 -7.76 17.61
N ILE A 263 -4.19 -7.39 16.41
CA ILE A 263 -3.48 -6.14 16.12
C ILE A 263 -4.34 -4.93 16.51
N HIS A 264 -5.63 -4.93 16.14
CA HIS A 264 -6.58 -3.87 16.46
C HIS A 264 -6.80 -3.70 17.97
N SER A 265 -6.66 -4.76 18.78
CA SER A 265 -6.77 -4.68 20.24
C SER A 265 -5.71 -3.76 20.87
N TYR A 266 -4.60 -3.53 20.17
CA TYR A 266 -3.55 -2.57 20.55
C TYR A 266 -3.73 -1.17 19.93
N GLY A 267 -4.83 -0.94 19.19
CA GLY A 267 -5.06 0.31 18.46
C GLY A 267 -4.12 0.51 17.26
N LEU A 268 -3.55 -0.58 16.73
CA LEU A 268 -2.65 -0.59 15.58
C LEU A 268 -3.37 -1.05 14.32
N ASN A 269 -2.86 -0.66 13.18
CA ASN A 269 -3.43 -0.99 11.88
C ASN A 269 -2.78 -2.25 11.28
N PHE A 270 -3.49 -2.88 10.36
CA PHE A 270 -3.04 -4.05 9.63
C PHE A 270 -3.08 -3.80 8.13
N TYR A 271 -1.95 -3.96 7.43
CA TYR A 271 -1.76 -3.56 6.04
C TYR A 271 -1.38 -4.71 5.12
N TRP A 272 -1.78 -4.61 3.85
CA TRP A 272 -1.50 -5.62 2.84
C TRP A 272 -1.13 -5.01 1.49
N VAL A 273 -0.19 -5.66 0.78
CA VAL A 273 0.26 -5.25 -0.56
C VAL A 273 0.23 -6.47 -1.48
N PRO A 274 -0.97 -6.88 -1.92
CA PRO A 274 -1.12 -8.06 -2.78
C PRO A 274 -0.72 -7.78 -4.23
N TRP A 275 -0.16 -8.80 -4.90
CA TRP A 275 0.12 -8.71 -6.33
C TRP A 275 -1.17 -8.72 -7.16
N PHE A 276 -1.09 -8.25 -8.43
CA PHE A 276 -2.27 -7.97 -9.26
C PHE A 276 -3.23 -9.15 -9.41
N ASN A 277 -2.71 -10.36 -9.59
CA ASN A 277 -3.50 -11.57 -9.74
C ASN A 277 -3.54 -12.44 -8.48
N ALA A 278 -3.19 -11.92 -7.32
CA ALA A 278 -3.27 -12.66 -6.08
C ALA A 278 -4.70 -13.17 -5.83
N TYR A 279 -4.80 -14.40 -5.34
CA TYR A 279 -6.08 -15.00 -5.00
C TYR A 279 -6.79 -14.17 -3.93
N ASN A 280 -8.06 -13.83 -4.18
CA ASN A 280 -8.91 -13.06 -3.27
C ASN A 280 -8.34 -11.68 -2.84
N ASN A 281 -7.47 -11.05 -3.62
CA ASN A 281 -6.89 -9.76 -3.24
C ASN A 281 -7.95 -8.64 -3.06
N THR A 282 -9.12 -8.77 -3.67
CA THR A 282 -10.25 -7.83 -3.52
C THR A 282 -11.04 -8.00 -2.22
N LYS A 283 -10.77 -9.06 -1.46
CA LYS A 283 -11.43 -9.33 -0.18
C LYS A 283 -10.66 -8.82 1.04
N TRP A 284 -9.76 -7.90 0.87
CA TRP A 284 -8.87 -7.39 1.91
C TRP A 284 -9.62 -6.89 3.16
N GLU A 285 -10.77 -6.22 2.99
CA GLU A 285 -11.62 -5.78 4.12
C GLU A 285 -12.21 -6.96 4.89
N GLU A 286 -12.64 -8.03 4.19
CA GLU A 286 -13.21 -9.22 4.82
C GLU A 286 -12.16 -9.95 5.69
N TYR A 287 -10.89 -9.76 5.36
CA TYR A 287 -9.77 -10.33 6.11
C TYR A 287 -9.29 -9.45 7.28
N GLY A 288 -9.89 -8.27 7.44
CA GLY A 288 -9.61 -7.34 8.54
C GLY A 288 -8.44 -6.41 8.30
N PHE A 289 -7.92 -6.30 7.10
CA PHE A 289 -6.93 -5.27 6.79
C PHE A 289 -7.55 -3.88 6.83
N ASP A 290 -6.82 -2.91 7.34
CA ASP A 290 -7.24 -1.50 7.37
C ASP A 290 -7.02 -0.79 6.05
N ALA A 291 -6.04 -1.22 5.29
CA ALA A 291 -5.78 -0.77 3.92
C ALA A 291 -5.02 -1.82 3.11
N ALA A 292 -5.22 -1.80 1.80
CA ALA A 292 -4.47 -2.61 0.87
C ALA A 292 -4.00 -1.79 -0.34
N TRP A 293 -2.79 -2.09 -0.82
CA TRP A 293 -2.18 -1.47 -2.00
C TRP A 293 -1.95 -2.53 -3.05
N LEU A 294 -2.70 -2.47 -4.14
CA LEU A 294 -2.56 -3.41 -5.24
C LEU A 294 -1.26 -3.15 -5.99
N GLN A 295 -0.41 -4.17 -6.10
CA GLN A 295 0.77 -4.12 -6.97
C GLN A 295 0.32 -4.19 -8.42
N PRO A 296 0.66 -3.25 -9.29
CA PRO A 296 0.38 -3.36 -10.72
C PRO A 296 1.17 -4.47 -11.41
N ASN A 297 2.33 -4.84 -10.85
CA ASN A 297 3.30 -5.79 -11.43
C ASN A 297 3.79 -5.41 -12.84
N TYR A 298 3.62 -4.15 -13.23
CA TYR A 298 3.97 -3.66 -14.54
C TYR A 298 5.49 -3.62 -14.75
N LEU A 299 6.25 -3.15 -13.74
CA LEU A 299 7.68 -2.94 -13.89
C LEU A 299 8.46 -4.24 -14.07
N PHE A 300 8.09 -5.30 -13.35
CA PHE A 300 8.86 -6.52 -13.25
C PHE A 300 8.46 -7.61 -14.25
N TYR A 301 7.26 -7.55 -14.83
CA TYR A 301 6.70 -8.58 -15.71
C TYR A 301 6.45 -8.06 -17.12
N GLU A 302 7.53 -7.62 -17.80
CA GLU A 302 7.45 -7.01 -19.14
C GLU A 302 6.78 -7.92 -20.19
N ASP A 303 7.08 -9.22 -20.16
CA ASP A 303 6.53 -10.18 -21.13
C ASP A 303 5.02 -10.36 -20.93
N GLN A 304 4.54 -10.29 -19.69
CA GLN A 304 3.13 -10.43 -19.35
C GLN A 304 2.37 -9.12 -19.55
N TYR A 305 3.02 -7.99 -19.29
CA TYR A 305 2.43 -6.66 -19.37
C TYR A 305 3.30 -5.76 -20.28
N PRO A 306 3.15 -5.90 -21.61
CA PRO A 306 4.06 -5.26 -22.56
C PRO A 306 3.92 -3.74 -22.63
N ASP A 307 2.79 -3.19 -22.24
CA ASP A 307 2.48 -1.76 -22.30
C ASP A 307 1.76 -1.23 -21.05
N LYS A 308 1.66 0.08 -20.95
CA LYS A 308 1.09 0.78 -19.79
C LYS A 308 -0.40 0.56 -19.55
N SER A 309 -1.12 -0.20 -20.40
CA SER A 309 -2.54 -0.54 -20.18
C SER A 309 -2.72 -1.28 -18.85
N GLN A 310 -1.69 -2.02 -18.40
CA GLN A 310 -1.69 -2.68 -17.10
C GLN A 310 -1.80 -1.69 -15.93
N LEU A 311 -1.23 -0.50 -16.03
CA LEU A 311 -1.35 0.52 -14.99
C LEU A 311 -2.79 1.05 -14.89
N TYR A 312 -3.47 1.21 -16.03
CA TYR A 312 -4.89 1.57 -16.05
C TYR A 312 -5.77 0.45 -15.50
N ASN A 313 -5.49 -0.81 -15.87
CA ASN A 313 -6.20 -1.98 -15.33
C ASN A 313 -6.03 -2.07 -13.81
N ALA A 314 -4.82 -1.82 -13.31
CA ALA A 314 -4.55 -1.81 -11.87
C ALA A 314 -5.30 -0.68 -11.16
N TYR A 315 -5.33 0.52 -11.74
CA TYR A 315 -6.09 1.64 -11.22
C TYR A 315 -7.60 1.33 -11.16
N GLU A 316 -8.17 0.80 -12.24
CA GLU A 316 -9.59 0.43 -12.29
C GLU A 316 -9.92 -0.66 -11.26
N LYS A 317 -9.08 -1.70 -11.18
CA LYS A 317 -9.28 -2.77 -10.19
C LYS A 317 -9.16 -2.26 -8.76
N ALA A 318 -8.16 -1.44 -8.46
CA ALA A 318 -7.98 -0.85 -7.15
C ALA A 318 -9.18 0.03 -6.77
N THR A 319 -9.58 0.94 -7.66
CA THR A 319 -10.72 1.84 -7.46
C THR A 319 -12.03 1.08 -7.22
N ALA A 320 -12.29 0.04 -8.04
CA ALA A 320 -13.50 -0.76 -7.92
C ALA A 320 -13.60 -1.54 -6.60
N ASN A 321 -12.46 -1.79 -5.92
CA ASN A 321 -12.41 -2.62 -4.72
C ASN A 321 -11.88 -1.88 -3.47
N GLY A 322 -11.84 -0.55 -3.48
CA GLY A 322 -11.42 0.25 -2.33
C GLY A 322 -9.95 0.11 -1.94
N MET A 323 -9.13 -0.33 -2.87
CA MET A 323 -7.70 -0.47 -2.68
C MET A 323 -6.97 0.79 -3.14
N TYR A 324 -5.78 0.98 -2.63
CA TYR A 324 -4.78 1.90 -3.16
C TYR A 324 -3.87 1.19 -4.17
N LEU A 325 -2.85 1.89 -4.64
CA LEU A 325 -1.84 1.35 -5.55
C LEU A 325 -0.44 1.43 -4.94
N GLU A 326 0.35 0.41 -5.19
CA GLU A 326 1.79 0.43 -4.95
C GLU A 326 2.52 1.13 -6.10
N MET A 327 3.64 1.76 -5.80
CA MET A 327 4.61 2.28 -6.75
C MET A 327 5.82 1.35 -6.80
N GLU A 328 6.06 0.71 -7.92
CA GLU A 328 7.23 -0.14 -8.15
C GLU A 328 8.39 0.69 -8.73
N LEU A 329 9.57 0.62 -8.14
CA LEU A 329 10.77 1.34 -8.54
C LEU A 329 11.98 0.40 -8.61
N ASP A 330 12.79 0.50 -9.67
CA ASP A 330 14.02 -0.28 -9.83
C ASP A 330 14.94 0.36 -10.86
N ASN A 331 16.10 0.83 -10.44
CA ASN A 331 17.11 1.43 -11.32
C ASN A 331 17.81 0.44 -12.27
N LEU A 332 17.53 -0.85 -12.17
CA LEU A 332 17.99 -1.89 -13.08
C LEU A 332 16.98 -2.20 -14.20
N ARG A 333 15.79 -1.59 -14.15
CA ARG A 333 14.73 -1.77 -15.14
C ARG A 333 14.68 -0.62 -16.13
N LYS A 334 13.83 -0.70 -17.16
CA LYS A 334 13.71 0.35 -18.17
C LYS A 334 13.16 1.64 -17.55
N LEU A 335 13.89 2.73 -17.71
CA LEU A 335 13.47 4.05 -17.23
C LEU A 335 12.10 4.45 -17.78
N GLN A 336 11.84 4.18 -19.08
CA GLN A 336 10.57 4.52 -19.70
C GLN A 336 9.37 3.93 -18.97
N ARG A 337 9.45 2.69 -18.48
CA ARG A 337 8.35 2.05 -17.74
C ARG A 337 8.11 2.73 -16.39
N GLN A 338 9.14 3.24 -15.75
CA GLN A 338 9.00 3.98 -14.48
C GLN A 338 8.44 5.38 -14.70
N ILE A 339 8.81 6.04 -15.79
CA ILE A 339 8.19 7.30 -16.22
C ILE A 339 6.70 7.09 -16.48
N GLU A 340 6.33 6.01 -17.17
CA GLU A 340 4.93 5.66 -17.44
C GLU A 340 4.12 5.41 -16.16
N TYR A 341 4.70 4.79 -15.13
CA TYR A 341 4.07 4.69 -13.81
C TYR A 341 3.72 6.07 -13.27
N TRP A 342 4.73 6.94 -13.24
CA TRP A 342 4.58 8.28 -12.67
C TRP A 342 3.53 9.09 -13.42
N ASP A 343 3.58 9.07 -14.76
CA ASP A 343 2.68 9.81 -15.62
C ASP A 343 1.22 9.32 -15.51
N VAL A 344 0.99 8.00 -15.47
CA VAL A 344 -0.35 7.44 -15.28
C VAL A 344 -0.91 7.75 -13.90
N TYR A 345 -0.07 7.69 -12.85
CA TYR A 345 -0.51 8.01 -11.50
C TYR A 345 -0.80 9.50 -11.32
N GLU A 346 -0.05 10.36 -12.00
CA GLU A 346 -0.35 11.80 -12.06
C GLU A 346 -1.66 12.05 -12.81
N GLU A 347 -1.83 11.49 -14.00
CA GLU A 347 -3.07 11.57 -14.81
C GLU A 347 -4.32 11.15 -14.04
N LYS A 348 -4.22 10.06 -13.26
CA LYS A 348 -5.35 9.55 -12.47
C LYS A 348 -5.53 10.22 -11.11
N GLY A 349 -4.73 11.23 -10.79
CA GLY A 349 -4.79 11.93 -9.52
C GLY A 349 -4.34 11.09 -8.31
N VAL A 350 -3.71 9.94 -8.55
CA VAL A 350 -3.19 9.04 -7.51
C VAL A 350 -2.10 9.75 -6.71
N LEU A 351 -1.18 10.43 -7.39
CA LEU A 351 -0.11 11.20 -6.74
C LEU A 351 -0.65 12.33 -5.87
N GLU A 352 -1.79 12.90 -6.22
CA GLU A 352 -2.36 14.01 -5.46
C GLU A 352 -3.18 13.55 -4.25
N ASN A 353 -3.94 12.45 -4.38
CA ASN A 353 -5.01 12.15 -3.44
C ASN A 353 -4.78 10.89 -2.60
N TRP A 354 -3.96 9.93 -3.06
CA TRP A 354 -3.83 8.63 -2.41
C TRP A 354 -2.60 8.53 -1.51
N PRO A 355 -2.68 7.81 -0.36
CA PRO A 355 -1.50 7.31 0.31
C PRO A 355 -0.82 6.27 -0.59
N LEU A 356 0.50 6.29 -0.67
CA LEU A 356 1.27 5.41 -1.51
C LEU A 356 2.23 4.55 -0.70
N VAL A 357 2.38 3.31 -1.15
CA VAL A 357 3.43 2.40 -0.74
C VAL A 357 4.42 2.28 -1.90
N TYR A 358 5.70 2.35 -1.58
CA TYR A 358 6.77 2.29 -2.57
C TYR A 358 7.61 1.04 -2.33
N TYR A 359 7.66 0.16 -3.31
CA TYR A 359 8.62 -0.92 -3.38
C TYR A 359 9.83 -0.48 -4.21
N GLU A 360 11.01 -0.70 -3.68
CA GLU A 360 12.26 -0.33 -4.35
C GLU A 360 13.26 -1.48 -4.28
N SER A 361 13.64 -2.02 -5.43
CA SER A 361 14.63 -3.10 -5.47
C SER A 361 16.08 -2.64 -5.66
N GLY A 362 16.33 -1.38 -5.99
CA GLY A 362 17.64 -0.92 -6.47
C GLY A 362 18.31 0.24 -5.73
N SER A 363 17.93 0.60 -4.51
CA SER A 363 18.52 1.74 -3.77
C SER A 363 18.47 3.08 -4.51
N MET A 364 17.34 3.36 -5.17
CA MET A 364 17.11 4.54 -5.98
C MET A 364 17.28 5.84 -5.17
N PHE A 365 16.63 5.93 -4.02
CA PHE A 365 16.65 7.13 -3.19
C PHE A 365 18.04 7.41 -2.58
N PRO A 366 18.76 6.42 -2.01
CA PRO A 366 20.12 6.65 -1.54
C PRO A 366 21.12 7.03 -2.63
N SER A 367 20.97 6.44 -3.82
CA SER A 367 21.95 6.64 -4.91
C SER A 367 21.68 7.86 -5.80
N ARG A 368 20.55 8.59 -5.61
CA ARG A 368 20.11 9.63 -6.53
C ARG A 368 21.14 10.76 -6.80
N GLU A 369 21.97 11.08 -5.82
CA GLU A 369 22.98 12.12 -5.96
C GLU A 369 24.20 11.63 -6.80
N ASN A 370 24.42 10.33 -6.88
CA ASN A 370 25.58 9.69 -7.51
C ASN A 370 25.28 9.13 -8.91
N ILE A 371 24.06 9.34 -9.43
CA ILE A 371 23.69 8.85 -10.75
C ILE A 371 24.35 9.67 -11.83
N SER A 372 25.07 9.01 -12.73
CA SER A 372 25.78 9.63 -13.84
C SER A 372 24.91 9.84 -15.08
N ASP A 373 23.91 8.98 -15.29
CA ASP A 373 22.97 9.08 -16.40
C ASP A 373 22.02 10.27 -16.18
N PRO A 374 21.97 11.25 -17.10
CA PRO A 374 21.18 12.47 -16.90
C PRO A 374 19.67 12.22 -16.88
N ASP A 375 19.16 11.25 -17.63
CA ASP A 375 17.73 10.98 -17.71
C ASP A 375 17.25 10.28 -16.44
N TRP A 376 18.02 9.31 -15.95
CA TRP A 376 17.80 8.68 -14.66
C TRP A 376 17.88 9.69 -13.52
N LYS A 377 18.87 10.57 -13.55
CA LYS A 377 19.03 11.61 -12.54
C LYS A 377 17.82 12.55 -12.51
N ALA A 378 17.35 12.98 -13.67
CA ALA A 378 16.17 13.83 -13.79
C ALA A 378 14.91 13.15 -13.26
N PHE A 379 14.73 11.87 -13.56
CA PHE A 379 13.59 11.10 -13.05
C PHE A 379 13.62 10.94 -11.53
N HIS A 380 14.75 10.52 -10.96
CA HIS A 380 14.89 10.38 -9.51
C HIS A 380 14.65 11.69 -8.77
N GLU A 381 15.09 12.80 -9.36
CA GLU A 381 14.85 14.12 -8.79
C GLU A 381 13.38 14.52 -8.84
N ARG A 382 12.69 14.25 -9.97
CA ARG A 382 11.24 14.44 -10.09
C ARG A 382 10.51 13.67 -8.98
N VAL A 383 10.79 12.37 -8.86
CA VAL A 383 10.16 11.49 -7.86
C VAL A 383 10.39 12.01 -6.43
N ALA A 384 11.63 12.29 -6.06
CA ALA A 384 11.95 12.78 -4.72
C ALA A 384 11.31 14.15 -4.43
N LYS A 385 11.30 15.06 -5.42
CA LYS A 385 10.63 16.35 -5.30
C LYS A 385 9.12 16.20 -5.10
N ASP A 386 8.47 15.36 -5.89
CA ASP A 386 7.03 15.15 -5.82
C ASP A 386 6.63 14.53 -4.46
N ILE A 387 7.40 13.56 -3.95
CA ILE A 387 7.19 13.04 -2.58
C ILE A 387 7.34 14.16 -1.54
N ALA A 388 8.38 14.99 -1.65
CA ALA A 388 8.58 16.11 -0.73
C ALA A 388 7.42 17.13 -0.79
N ASP A 389 6.89 17.41 -1.99
CA ASP A 389 5.72 18.27 -2.18
C ASP A 389 4.44 17.66 -1.60
N ARG A 390 4.23 16.36 -1.78
CA ARG A 390 3.13 15.59 -1.18
C ARG A 390 3.18 15.66 0.35
N GLN A 391 4.36 15.46 0.94
CA GLN A 391 4.58 15.54 2.38
C GLN A 391 4.30 16.96 2.90
N LYS A 392 4.79 17.97 2.20
CA LYS A 392 4.53 19.38 2.55
C LYS A 392 3.02 19.67 2.56
N LYS A 393 2.30 19.27 1.51
CA LYS A 393 0.86 19.48 1.38
C LYS A 393 0.08 18.76 2.48
N PHE A 394 0.44 17.51 2.78
CA PHE A 394 -0.29 16.66 3.73
C PHE A 394 -0.13 17.13 5.19
N TYR A 395 1.06 17.54 5.57
CA TYR A 395 1.37 17.96 6.94
C TYR A 395 1.32 19.47 7.15
N ASN A 396 0.97 20.27 6.13
CA ASN A 396 0.99 21.74 6.18
C ASN A 396 2.34 22.29 6.70
N TYR A 397 3.45 21.69 6.24
CA TYR A 397 4.77 22.24 6.53
C TYR A 397 4.91 23.59 5.81
N GLU A 398 5.04 24.67 6.58
CA GLU A 398 5.27 26.03 6.08
C GLU A 398 6.71 26.23 5.55
#